data_1f9aad59a50b0f82b0b314b4f7b76051
#
_entry.id   1f9aad59a50b0f82b0b314b4f7b76051
#
_cell.length_a   1.000
_cell.length_b   1.000
_cell.length_c   1.000
_cell.angle_alpha   90.00
_cell.angle_beta   90.00
_cell.angle_gamma   90.00
#
_symmetry.space_group_name_H-M   'P 1'
#
loop_
_entity.id
_entity.type
_entity.pdbx_description
1 polymer ?
#
loop_
_entity_poly.entity_id
_entity_poly.type
_entity_poly.pdbx_seq_one_letter_code
_entity_poly.pdbx_strand_id
1 'polypeptide(L)'
;MPHAIRFHQPGGPDVLKWEEVAVGDPGPNEARVRHHAVGLNFIDIYHRTGAYPLPLPSGIGLEGAGVVEAVGAEVKDLKAGDRVAYAGGPVGAYAEVRLIPADRLVKLPEALSFEQGAAMMLQGMTAQYLLRRTYRVQPGDTILIHAAAGGVGLIVCQWAKALGAKVIGTVGSDEKAALAKAHGCDHPIVYTREKFAERVKELTVGEGVAVVYDSIGRDTFMDSLSCLRPMGMLALFGAASGPVPPFDLGLLAKMGALFITRPTLFVYTAKRSDLVQTADELFGMVVSGKVKIEVNQRYALKDAARAQADLEARKTTGSTVLLP
;
A
#
# COMPACT_ATOMS: atom_id res chain seq x y z
N MET A 1 28.95 7.88 9.63
CA MET A 1 27.74 7.32 10.27
C MET A 1 26.66 7.15 9.20
N PRO A 2 25.69 6.24 9.35
CA PRO A 2 24.56 6.15 8.42
C PRO A 2 23.65 7.38 8.51
N HIS A 3 22.89 7.60 7.44
CA HIS A 3 21.94 8.71 7.36
C HIS A 3 20.49 8.21 7.35
N ALA A 4 19.59 9.10 7.72
CA ALA A 4 18.13 8.88 7.65
C ALA A 4 17.40 10.18 7.30
N ILE A 5 16.21 10.04 6.75
CA ILE A 5 15.27 11.16 6.63
C ILE A 5 14.55 11.32 7.97
N ARG A 6 14.61 12.51 8.51
CA ARG A 6 13.89 12.92 9.72
C ARG A 6 13.10 14.19 9.49
N PHE A 7 12.11 14.45 10.34
CA PHE A 7 11.39 15.71 10.37
C PHE A 7 11.10 16.12 11.80
N HIS A 8 11.08 17.44 12.03
CA HIS A 8 11.00 18.06 13.36
C HIS A 8 9.65 18.76 13.59
N GLN A 9 8.87 18.94 12.52
CA GLN A 9 7.51 19.49 12.54
C GLN A 9 6.72 18.94 11.36
N PRO A 10 5.39 18.83 11.44
CA PRO A 10 4.56 18.49 10.30
C PRO A 10 4.62 19.59 9.23
N GLY A 11 4.44 19.21 7.96
CA GLY A 11 4.44 20.21 6.89
C GLY A 11 4.51 19.65 5.48
N GLY A 12 4.93 20.49 4.55
CA GLY A 12 5.21 20.14 3.16
C GLY A 12 6.44 19.22 3.02
N PRO A 13 6.77 18.79 1.80
CA PRO A 13 7.93 17.93 1.58
C PRO A 13 9.27 18.48 2.08
N ASP A 14 9.40 19.79 2.17
CA ASP A 14 10.60 20.53 2.63
C ASP A 14 10.95 20.31 4.10
N VAL A 15 10.03 19.80 4.92
CA VAL A 15 10.31 19.46 6.32
C VAL A 15 11.18 18.20 6.46
N LEU A 16 11.29 17.38 5.42
CA LEU A 16 12.11 16.17 5.39
C LEU A 16 13.59 16.54 5.28
N LYS A 17 14.38 16.13 6.27
CA LYS A 17 15.81 16.44 6.38
C LYS A 17 16.64 15.18 6.31
N TRP A 18 17.73 15.21 5.54
CA TRP A 18 18.75 14.17 5.47
C TRP A 18 19.76 14.40 6.59
N GLU A 19 19.78 13.52 7.60
CA GLU A 19 20.55 13.69 8.80
C GLU A 19 21.40 12.47 9.10
N GLU A 20 22.59 12.66 9.64
CA GLU A 20 23.37 11.58 10.25
C GLU A 20 22.66 11.06 11.50
N VAL A 21 22.66 9.74 11.67
CA VAL A 21 22.02 9.08 12.81
C VAL A 21 22.95 8.05 13.43
N ALA A 22 22.98 8.00 14.74
CA ALA A 22 23.64 6.91 15.45
C ALA A 22 22.69 5.71 15.49
N VAL A 23 23.14 4.56 14.97
CA VAL A 23 22.42 3.29 15.06
C VAL A 23 23.22 2.39 15.99
N GLY A 24 22.71 2.13 17.17
CA GLY A 24 23.34 1.28 18.17
C GLY A 24 23.29 -0.21 17.84
N ASP A 25 23.63 -1.04 18.82
CA ASP A 25 23.42 -2.48 18.73
C ASP A 25 21.94 -2.83 18.98
N PRO A 26 21.46 -3.94 18.37
CA PRO A 26 20.05 -4.34 18.53
C PRO A 26 19.77 -4.75 19.97
N GLY A 27 18.62 -4.30 20.49
CA GLY A 27 18.05 -4.81 21.75
C GLY A 27 17.70 -6.31 21.65
N PRO A 28 17.36 -6.97 22.76
CA PRO A 28 17.20 -8.43 22.81
C PRO A 28 16.31 -9.01 21.72
N ASN A 29 15.22 -8.34 21.34
CA ASN A 29 14.24 -8.79 20.32
C ASN A 29 14.31 -7.99 19.01
N GLU A 30 15.39 -7.26 18.76
CA GLU A 30 15.56 -6.43 17.58
C GLU A 30 16.58 -7.01 16.60
N ALA A 31 16.48 -6.53 15.38
CA ALA A 31 17.50 -6.72 14.36
C ALA A 31 17.99 -5.36 13.84
N ARG A 32 19.27 -5.28 13.50
CA ARG A 32 19.85 -4.18 12.74
C ARG A 32 19.83 -4.56 11.27
N VAL A 33 19.12 -3.76 10.47
CA VAL A 33 18.96 -4.00 9.04
C VAL A 33 19.61 -2.88 8.26
N ARG A 34 20.46 -3.25 7.29
CA ARG A 34 20.95 -2.36 6.24
C ARG A 34 20.00 -2.45 5.06
N HIS A 35 19.38 -1.34 4.72
CA HIS A 35 18.48 -1.28 3.57
C HIS A 35 19.26 -1.33 2.25
N HIS A 36 18.66 -2.01 1.28
CA HIS A 36 19.02 -1.96 -0.14
C HIS A 36 17.95 -1.20 -0.95
N ALA A 37 16.74 -1.17 -0.44
CA ALA A 37 15.64 -0.37 -0.99
C ALA A 37 14.62 -0.08 0.10
N VAL A 38 13.94 1.05 -0.02
CA VAL A 38 12.89 1.52 0.88
C VAL A 38 11.66 1.85 0.04
N GLY A 39 10.48 1.42 0.47
CA GLY A 39 9.22 1.70 -0.20
C GLY A 39 8.67 3.08 0.16
N LEU A 40 8.17 3.79 -0.84
CA LEU A 40 7.44 5.04 -0.66
C LEU A 40 5.94 4.77 -0.73
N ASN A 41 5.19 5.20 0.28
CA ASN A 41 3.76 4.97 0.37
C ASN A 41 2.99 6.24 0.75
N PHE A 42 1.71 6.32 0.39
CA PHE A 42 0.88 7.50 0.66
C PHE A 42 0.68 7.75 2.16
N ILE A 43 0.77 6.71 2.99
CA ILE A 43 0.72 6.84 4.45
C ILE A 43 1.89 7.65 5.02
N ASP A 44 3.04 7.66 4.34
CA ASP A 44 4.20 8.45 4.74
C ASP A 44 3.89 9.96 4.64
N ILE A 45 3.07 10.34 3.65
CA ILE A 45 2.56 11.70 3.50
C ILE A 45 1.63 12.04 4.68
N TYR A 46 0.76 11.12 5.10
CA TYR A 46 -0.11 11.35 6.27
C TYR A 46 0.69 11.58 7.55
N HIS A 47 1.80 10.85 7.74
CA HIS A 47 2.71 11.07 8.86
C HIS A 47 3.39 12.43 8.75
N ARG A 48 3.98 12.74 7.59
CA ARG A 48 4.68 14.02 7.39
C ARG A 48 3.76 15.22 7.59
N THR A 49 2.53 15.18 7.09
CA THR A 49 1.58 16.30 7.20
C THR A 49 0.91 16.40 8.56
N GLY A 50 1.09 15.41 9.44
CA GLY A 50 0.44 15.36 10.75
C GLY A 50 -1.00 14.83 10.72
N ALA A 51 -1.52 14.40 9.56
CA ALA A 51 -2.83 13.74 9.47
C ALA A 51 -2.87 12.44 10.31
N TYR A 52 -1.72 11.76 10.42
CA TYR A 52 -1.46 10.69 11.37
C TYR A 52 -0.30 11.13 12.28
N PRO A 53 -0.60 11.66 13.48
CA PRO A 53 0.41 12.26 14.35
C PRO A 53 1.50 11.27 14.77
N LEU A 54 2.74 11.76 14.82
CA LEU A 54 3.89 11.05 15.37
C LEU A 54 4.56 11.90 16.46
N PRO A 55 5.20 11.28 17.47
CA PRO A 55 6.11 12.00 18.36
C PRO A 55 7.26 12.61 17.56
N LEU A 56 7.59 13.87 17.82
CA LEU A 56 8.64 14.60 17.09
C LEU A 56 9.84 14.89 18.01
N PRO A 57 11.09 14.91 17.48
CA PRO A 57 11.46 14.63 16.09
C PRO A 57 11.32 13.15 15.73
N SER A 58 10.91 12.84 14.50
CA SER A 58 10.64 11.48 14.05
C SER A 58 11.41 11.11 12.78
N GLY A 59 11.68 9.83 12.59
CA GLY A 59 11.89 9.23 11.28
C GLY A 59 10.58 9.09 10.53
N ILE A 60 10.64 8.59 9.29
CA ILE A 60 9.48 8.38 8.42
C ILE A 60 9.63 7.08 7.63
N GLY A 61 8.53 6.58 7.07
CA GLY A 61 8.50 5.37 6.26
C GLY A 61 8.21 4.10 7.07
N LEU A 62 7.56 3.15 6.42
CA LEU A 62 7.05 1.93 7.05
C LEU A 62 7.45 0.66 6.29
N GLU A 63 8.16 0.77 5.15
CA GLU A 63 8.45 -0.35 4.27
C GLU A 63 9.90 -0.33 3.81
N GLY A 64 10.53 -1.49 3.81
CA GLY A 64 11.90 -1.62 3.31
C GLY A 64 12.31 -3.07 3.11
N ALA A 65 13.40 -3.25 2.40
CA ALA A 65 14.06 -4.52 2.19
C ALA A 65 15.58 -4.35 2.26
N GLY A 66 16.26 -5.35 2.80
CA GLY A 66 17.70 -5.29 3.00
C GLY A 66 18.26 -6.54 3.62
N VAL A 67 19.43 -6.39 4.23
CA VAL A 67 20.17 -7.48 4.87
C VAL A 67 20.29 -7.23 6.37
N VAL A 68 20.06 -8.26 7.15
CA VAL A 68 20.29 -8.25 8.60
C VAL A 68 21.80 -8.15 8.86
N GLU A 69 22.25 -7.13 9.58
CA GLU A 69 23.66 -6.99 10.01
C GLU A 69 23.92 -7.65 11.36
N ALA A 70 22.95 -7.54 12.27
CA ALA A 70 23.04 -8.09 13.61
C ALA A 70 21.65 -8.38 14.17
N VAL A 71 21.56 -9.27 15.14
CA VAL A 71 20.33 -9.60 15.87
C VAL A 71 20.58 -9.60 17.36
N GLY A 72 19.55 -9.29 18.14
CA GLY A 72 19.56 -9.39 19.59
C GLY A 72 19.52 -10.84 20.09
N ALA A 73 19.85 -11.03 21.34
CA ALA A 73 20.07 -12.37 21.94
C ALA A 73 18.82 -13.25 21.96
N GLU A 74 17.62 -12.66 21.97
CA GLU A 74 16.35 -13.39 22.00
C GLU A 74 15.81 -13.73 20.59
N VAL A 75 16.42 -13.23 19.52
CA VAL A 75 16.00 -13.51 18.14
C VAL A 75 16.50 -14.90 17.74
N LYS A 76 15.58 -15.78 17.31
CA LYS A 76 15.89 -17.20 17.00
C LYS A 76 15.77 -17.54 15.51
N ASP A 77 14.96 -16.85 14.76
CA ASP A 77 14.56 -17.16 13.37
C ASP A 77 15.27 -16.29 12.32
N LEU A 78 16.09 -15.33 12.76
CA LEU A 78 16.92 -14.49 11.88
C LEU A 78 18.37 -14.51 12.35
N LYS A 79 19.28 -14.25 11.39
CA LYS A 79 20.73 -14.11 11.62
C LYS A 79 21.33 -13.08 10.68
N ALA A 80 22.53 -12.63 11.00
CA ALA A 80 23.32 -11.78 10.11
C ALA A 80 23.48 -12.45 8.72
N GLY A 81 23.32 -11.67 7.68
CA GLY A 81 23.32 -12.10 6.28
C GLY A 81 21.93 -12.50 5.73
N ASP A 82 20.90 -12.67 6.56
CA ASP A 82 19.57 -12.98 6.07
C ASP A 82 19.00 -11.79 5.26
N ARG A 83 18.45 -12.10 4.10
CA ARG A 83 17.68 -11.17 3.26
C ARG A 83 16.28 -11.03 3.84
N VAL A 84 15.86 -9.82 4.09
CA VAL A 84 14.57 -9.53 4.73
C VAL A 84 13.81 -8.41 4.03
N ALA A 85 12.48 -8.44 4.16
CA ALA A 85 11.60 -7.34 3.81
C ALA A 85 10.54 -7.17 4.90
N TYR A 86 9.92 -6.00 4.96
CA TYR A 86 8.90 -5.71 5.95
C TYR A 86 7.97 -4.58 5.49
N ALA A 87 6.76 -4.55 6.05
CA ALA A 87 5.92 -3.38 6.09
C ALA A 87 5.24 -3.30 7.46
N GLY A 88 5.40 -2.15 8.11
CA GLY A 88 4.83 -1.89 9.42
C GLY A 88 5.75 -1.13 10.34
N GLY A 89 5.22 -0.82 11.51
CA GLY A 89 5.94 -0.05 12.53
C GLY A 89 7.05 -0.82 13.26
N PRO A 90 7.87 -0.05 13.98
CA PRO A 90 7.83 1.41 14.11
C PRO A 90 8.21 2.13 12.83
N VAL A 91 7.82 3.43 12.68
CA VAL A 91 8.25 4.28 11.56
C VAL A 91 9.77 4.46 11.57
N GLY A 92 10.35 4.85 10.42
CA GLY A 92 11.79 5.09 10.29
C GLY A 92 12.47 4.24 9.21
N ALA A 93 11.70 3.75 8.23
CA ALA A 93 12.25 3.00 7.10
C ALA A 93 13.12 3.86 6.18
N TYR A 94 12.93 5.19 6.14
CA TYR A 94 13.75 6.08 5.32
C TYR A 94 15.13 6.30 5.96
N ALA A 95 15.90 5.24 6.07
CA ALA A 95 17.23 5.20 6.65
C ALA A 95 18.12 4.22 5.89
N GLU A 96 19.42 4.47 5.86
CA GLU A 96 20.39 3.52 5.32
C GLU A 96 20.49 2.27 6.21
N VAL A 97 20.43 2.47 7.52
CA VAL A 97 20.46 1.40 8.54
C VAL A 97 19.50 1.74 9.66
N ARG A 98 18.81 0.74 10.19
CA ARG A 98 17.93 0.93 11.35
C ARG A 98 17.87 -0.28 12.27
N LEU A 99 17.42 -0.06 13.49
CA LEU A 99 16.92 -1.09 14.38
C LEU A 99 15.41 -1.28 14.16
N ILE A 100 14.95 -2.52 14.20
CA ILE A 100 13.54 -2.89 14.05
C ILE A 100 13.24 -4.16 14.86
N PRO A 101 12.05 -4.28 15.49
CA PRO A 101 11.63 -5.53 16.11
C PRO A 101 11.70 -6.70 15.10
N ALA A 102 12.43 -7.75 15.46
CA ALA A 102 12.70 -8.86 14.55
C ALA A 102 11.43 -9.60 14.11
N ASP A 103 10.38 -9.57 14.94
CA ASP A 103 9.09 -10.18 14.63
C ASP A 103 8.31 -9.45 13.51
N ARG A 104 8.75 -8.27 13.07
CA ARG A 104 8.19 -7.55 11.92
C ARG A 104 8.86 -7.91 10.60
N LEU A 105 10.04 -8.55 10.64
CA LEU A 105 10.80 -8.94 9.46
C LEU A 105 10.33 -10.28 8.91
N VAL A 106 10.22 -10.39 7.59
CA VAL A 106 10.02 -11.66 6.89
C VAL A 106 11.21 -11.93 5.99
N LYS A 107 11.61 -13.21 5.84
CA LYS A 107 12.68 -13.58 4.93
C LYS A 107 12.23 -13.35 3.49
N LEU A 108 13.03 -12.61 2.76
CA LEU A 108 12.78 -12.33 1.34
C LEU A 108 13.30 -13.50 0.49
N PRO A 109 12.45 -14.17 -0.30
CA PRO A 109 12.88 -15.23 -1.21
C PRO A 109 14.02 -14.79 -2.14
N GLU A 110 14.95 -15.68 -2.44
CA GLU A 110 16.10 -15.38 -3.31
C GLU A 110 15.69 -14.95 -4.73
N ALA A 111 14.58 -15.47 -5.22
CA ALA A 111 14.02 -15.13 -6.53
C ALA A 111 13.53 -13.66 -6.62
N LEU A 112 13.41 -12.95 -5.50
CA LEU A 112 12.92 -11.57 -5.44
C LEU A 112 14.06 -10.60 -5.15
N SER A 113 14.10 -9.49 -5.88
CA SER A 113 15.06 -8.43 -5.61
C SER A 113 14.67 -7.61 -4.37
N PHE A 114 15.61 -6.87 -3.78
CA PHE A 114 15.31 -5.96 -2.67
C PHE A 114 14.36 -4.83 -3.10
N GLU A 115 14.48 -4.34 -4.34
CA GLU A 115 13.56 -3.33 -4.86
C GLU A 115 12.12 -3.89 -4.94
N GLN A 116 11.95 -5.13 -5.43
CA GLN A 116 10.64 -5.79 -5.39
C GLN A 116 10.14 -5.96 -3.96
N GLY A 117 11.00 -6.40 -3.04
CA GLY A 117 10.68 -6.50 -1.61
C GLY A 117 10.18 -5.18 -1.03
N ALA A 118 10.90 -4.08 -1.26
CA ALA A 118 10.54 -2.76 -0.77
C ALA A 118 9.33 -2.13 -1.50
N ALA A 119 8.97 -2.64 -2.68
CA ALA A 119 7.88 -2.10 -3.49
C ALA A 119 6.55 -2.85 -3.30
N MET A 120 6.56 -3.98 -2.59
CA MET A 120 5.37 -4.85 -2.54
C MET A 120 4.87 -5.17 -1.13
N MET A 121 5.71 -5.04 -0.08
CA MET A 121 5.29 -5.52 1.23
C MET A 121 4.06 -4.78 1.76
N LEU A 122 4.06 -3.45 1.76
CA LEU A 122 2.91 -2.67 2.21
C LEU A 122 1.75 -2.77 1.22
N GLN A 123 2.03 -2.55 -0.04
CA GLN A 123 1.01 -2.49 -1.10
C GLN A 123 0.43 -3.86 -1.40
N GLY A 124 1.27 -4.89 -1.50
CA GLY A 124 0.86 -6.26 -1.80
C GLY A 124 0.14 -6.95 -0.65
N MET A 125 0.61 -6.77 0.60
CA MET A 125 -0.13 -7.28 1.76
C MET A 125 -1.46 -6.53 1.94
N THR A 126 -1.53 -5.25 1.52
CA THR A 126 -2.81 -4.51 1.45
C THR A 126 -3.73 -5.15 0.42
N ALA A 127 -3.25 -5.43 -0.78
CA ALA A 127 -4.04 -6.14 -1.79
C ALA A 127 -4.51 -7.51 -1.30
N GLN A 128 -3.64 -8.27 -0.61
CA GLN A 128 -3.97 -9.58 -0.05
C GLN A 128 -5.15 -9.48 0.92
N TYR A 129 -5.05 -8.63 1.96
CA TYR A 129 -6.14 -8.59 2.93
C TYR A 129 -7.44 -8.03 2.33
N LEU A 130 -7.37 -7.07 1.42
CA LEU A 130 -8.55 -6.53 0.73
C LEU A 130 -9.29 -7.62 -0.03
N LEU A 131 -8.57 -8.40 -0.84
CA LEU A 131 -9.13 -9.42 -1.74
C LEU A 131 -9.47 -10.75 -1.03
N ARG A 132 -8.78 -11.08 0.06
CA ARG A 132 -8.84 -12.41 0.67
C ARG A 132 -9.49 -12.44 2.06
N ARG A 133 -9.46 -11.32 2.79
CA ARG A 133 -9.87 -11.27 4.20
C ARG A 133 -10.95 -10.24 4.47
N THR A 134 -10.91 -9.05 3.85
CA THR A 134 -11.93 -8.01 4.01
C THR A 134 -13.19 -8.38 3.21
N TYR A 135 -13.04 -8.50 1.91
CA TYR A 135 -14.04 -9.09 1.03
C TYR A 135 -13.40 -10.25 0.29
N ARG A 136 -13.91 -11.46 0.50
CA ARG A 136 -13.37 -12.64 -0.20
C ARG A 136 -13.88 -12.67 -1.62
N VAL A 137 -13.10 -12.13 -2.53
CA VAL A 137 -13.42 -12.12 -3.96
C VAL A 137 -13.60 -13.53 -4.48
N GLN A 138 -14.73 -13.75 -5.16
CA GLN A 138 -15.09 -15.01 -5.78
C GLN A 138 -14.96 -14.94 -7.31
N PRO A 139 -14.75 -16.06 -8.00
CA PRO A 139 -14.86 -16.11 -9.45
C PRO A 139 -16.23 -15.57 -9.92
N GLY A 140 -16.20 -14.67 -10.91
CA GLY A 140 -17.42 -14.02 -11.43
C GLY A 140 -17.82 -12.73 -10.73
N ASP A 141 -17.25 -12.39 -9.58
CA ASP A 141 -17.49 -11.08 -8.96
C ASP A 141 -17.02 -9.94 -9.89
N THR A 142 -17.79 -8.87 -9.94
CA THR A 142 -17.32 -7.59 -10.50
C THR A 142 -16.92 -6.68 -9.35
N ILE A 143 -15.69 -6.14 -9.42
CA ILE A 143 -15.13 -5.24 -8.39
C ILE A 143 -14.79 -3.88 -8.99
N LEU A 144 -14.81 -2.84 -8.16
CA LEU A 144 -14.28 -1.51 -8.50
C LEU A 144 -13.07 -1.19 -7.62
N ILE A 145 -11.98 -0.74 -8.23
CA ILE A 145 -10.80 -0.22 -7.55
C ILE A 145 -10.48 1.21 -8.00
N HIS A 146 -10.37 2.15 -7.05
CA HIS A 146 -9.86 3.49 -7.34
C HIS A 146 -8.34 3.51 -7.42
N ALA A 147 -7.78 4.46 -8.19
CA ALA A 147 -6.36 4.59 -8.46
C ALA A 147 -5.73 3.28 -9.01
N ALA A 148 -6.39 2.67 -10.01
CA ALA A 148 -6.05 1.35 -10.56
C ALA A 148 -4.62 1.26 -11.13
N ALA A 149 -3.99 2.38 -11.52
CA ALA A 149 -2.60 2.43 -11.99
C ALA A 149 -1.57 2.76 -10.89
N GLY A 150 -1.99 2.88 -9.63
CA GLY A 150 -1.11 3.03 -8.47
C GLY A 150 -0.58 1.69 -7.97
N GLY A 151 0.30 1.71 -6.97
CA GLY A 151 0.94 0.49 -6.48
C GLY A 151 -0.03 -0.58 -6.00
N VAL A 152 -0.94 -0.26 -5.07
CA VAL A 152 -1.99 -1.20 -4.64
C VAL A 152 -2.91 -1.55 -5.81
N GLY A 153 -3.29 -0.56 -6.64
CA GLY A 153 -4.20 -0.74 -7.76
C GLY A 153 -3.73 -1.79 -8.77
N LEU A 154 -2.47 -1.70 -9.23
CA LEU A 154 -1.91 -2.66 -10.19
C LEU A 154 -1.85 -4.09 -9.61
N ILE A 155 -1.52 -4.22 -8.31
CA ILE A 155 -1.50 -5.53 -7.65
C ILE A 155 -2.92 -6.09 -7.51
N VAL A 156 -3.89 -5.27 -7.08
CA VAL A 156 -5.30 -5.68 -6.97
C VAL A 156 -5.87 -6.10 -8.32
N CYS A 157 -5.62 -5.35 -9.39
CA CYS A 157 -6.08 -5.70 -10.73
C CYS A 157 -5.59 -7.09 -11.16
N GLN A 158 -4.29 -7.36 -11.04
CA GLN A 158 -3.70 -8.64 -11.41
C GLN A 158 -4.21 -9.78 -10.51
N TRP A 159 -4.24 -9.57 -9.20
CA TRP A 159 -4.63 -10.61 -8.25
C TRP A 159 -6.13 -10.93 -8.35
N ALA A 160 -6.99 -9.93 -8.44
CA ALA A 160 -8.43 -10.13 -8.64
C ALA A 160 -8.72 -10.85 -9.96
N LYS A 161 -8.00 -10.50 -11.04
CA LYS A 161 -8.08 -11.23 -12.32
C LYS A 161 -7.68 -12.69 -12.17
N ALA A 162 -6.60 -12.98 -11.44
CA ALA A 162 -6.17 -14.34 -11.13
C ALA A 162 -7.18 -15.12 -10.27
N LEU A 163 -8.03 -14.43 -9.50
CA LEU A 163 -9.14 -15.02 -8.75
C LEU A 163 -10.40 -15.22 -9.60
N GLY A 164 -10.40 -14.79 -10.87
CA GLY A 164 -11.54 -14.94 -11.79
C GLY A 164 -12.57 -13.81 -11.69
N ALA A 165 -12.22 -12.67 -11.08
CA ALA A 165 -13.09 -11.49 -11.02
C ALA A 165 -12.99 -10.64 -12.28
N LYS A 166 -14.04 -9.85 -12.55
CA LYS A 166 -14.04 -8.75 -13.50
C LYS A 166 -13.64 -7.48 -12.77
N VAL A 167 -12.64 -6.76 -13.29
CA VAL A 167 -12.08 -5.57 -12.65
C VAL A 167 -12.46 -4.30 -13.40
N ILE A 168 -13.16 -3.41 -12.72
CA ILE A 168 -13.36 -2.02 -13.13
C ILE A 168 -12.38 -1.17 -12.33
N GLY A 169 -11.69 -0.22 -12.98
CA GLY A 169 -10.69 0.61 -12.30
C GLY A 169 -10.77 2.07 -12.69
N THR A 170 -10.63 3.00 -11.74
CA THR A 170 -10.57 4.43 -12.08
C THR A 170 -9.12 4.92 -12.16
N VAL A 171 -8.87 5.76 -13.16
CA VAL A 171 -7.54 6.34 -13.46
C VAL A 171 -7.68 7.80 -13.90
N GLY A 172 -6.57 8.56 -13.85
CA GLY A 172 -6.58 9.99 -14.18
C GLY A 172 -6.20 10.34 -15.61
N SER A 173 -5.68 9.40 -16.42
CA SER A 173 -5.27 9.65 -17.81
C SER A 173 -5.34 8.39 -18.67
N ASP A 174 -5.20 8.56 -19.99
CA ASP A 174 -5.20 7.43 -20.94
C ASP A 174 -3.97 6.54 -20.78
N GLU A 175 -2.80 7.10 -20.49
CA GLU A 175 -1.59 6.32 -20.22
C GLU A 175 -1.77 5.44 -18.99
N LYS A 176 -2.40 5.99 -17.92
CA LYS A 176 -2.75 5.21 -16.72
C LYS A 176 -3.82 4.16 -17.01
N ALA A 177 -4.76 4.43 -17.93
CA ALA A 177 -5.75 3.45 -18.36
C ALA A 177 -5.10 2.29 -19.12
N ALA A 178 -4.19 2.58 -20.03
CA ALA A 178 -3.43 1.57 -20.76
C ALA A 178 -2.59 0.70 -19.80
N LEU A 179 -1.92 1.31 -18.82
CA LEU A 179 -1.15 0.61 -17.80
C LEU A 179 -2.05 -0.31 -16.95
N ALA A 180 -3.16 0.19 -16.42
CA ALA A 180 -4.09 -0.61 -15.62
C ALA A 180 -4.66 -1.78 -16.43
N LYS A 181 -5.01 -1.55 -17.72
CA LYS A 181 -5.51 -2.59 -18.63
C LYS A 181 -4.48 -3.68 -18.87
N ALA A 182 -3.22 -3.33 -19.08
CA ALA A 182 -2.12 -4.28 -19.25
C ALA A 182 -1.90 -5.15 -17.99
N HIS A 183 -2.39 -4.69 -16.83
CA HIS A 183 -2.28 -5.37 -15.54
C HIS A 183 -3.61 -5.95 -15.05
N GLY A 184 -4.54 -6.29 -15.94
CA GLY A 184 -5.73 -7.06 -15.60
C GLY A 184 -6.98 -6.24 -15.23
N CYS A 185 -6.93 -4.90 -15.35
CA CYS A 185 -8.15 -4.10 -15.29
C CYS A 185 -8.94 -4.28 -16.59
N ASP A 186 -10.12 -4.89 -16.51
CA ASP A 186 -10.95 -5.15 -17.71
C ASP A 186 -11.53 -3.86 -18.27
N HIS A 187 -11.95 -2.94 -17.39
CA HIS A 187 -12.62 -1.69 -17.76
C HIS A 187 -11.99 -0.50 -17.00
N PRO A 188 -10.92 0.10 -17.51
CA PRO A 188 -10.40 1.35 -16.96
C PRO A 188 -11.33 2.52 -17.31
N ILE A 189 -11.66 3.35 -16.32
CA ILE A 189 -12.48 4.56 -16.44
C ILE A 189 -11.60 5.77 -16.18
N VAL A 190 -11.52 6.70 -17.15
CA VAL A 190 -10.74 7.94 -17.01
C VAL A 190 -11.64 9.01 -16.38
N TYR A 191 -11.59 9.13 -15.05
CA TYR A 191 -12.48 9.96 -14.25
C TYR A 191 -12.37 11.47 -14.53
N THR A 192 -11.34 11.92 -15.25
CA THR A 192 -11.19 13.32 -15.65
C THR A 192 -12.12 13.73 -16.78
N ARG A 193 -12.73 12.75 -17.48
CA ARG A 193 -13.70 12.99 -18.58
C ARG A 193 -14.97 12.15 -18.46
N GLU A 194 -14.99 11.14 -17.59
CA GLU A 194 -16.12 10.23 -17.40
C GLU A 194 -16.57 10.28 -15.94
N LYS A 195 -17.87 10.25 -15.70
CA LYS A 195 -18.43 10.06 -14.37
C LYS A 195 -18.42 8.57 -14.05
N PHE A 196 -17.51 8.16 -13.17
CA PHE A 196 -17.26 6.75 -12.93
C PHE A 196 -18.51 5.99 -12.43
N ALA A 197 -19.36 6.61 -11.62
CA ALA A 197 -20.56 5.95 -11.10
C ALA A 197 -21.57 5.64 -12.22
N GLU A 198 -21.78 6.56 -13.16
CA GLU A 198 -22.62 6.33 -14.35
C GLU A 198 -22.03 5.20 -15.20
N ARG A 199 -20.72 5.25 -15.42
CA ARG A 199 -20.01 4.25 -16.22
C ARG A 199 -20.03 2.85 -15.60
N VAL A 200 -19.92 2.75 -14.27
CA VAL A 200 -20.05 1.48 -13.54
C VAL A 200 -21.43 0.90 -13.73
N LYS A 201 -22.50 1.72 -13.63
CA LYS A 201 -23.88 1.26 -13.87
C LYS A 201 -24.06 0.71 -15.28
N GLU A 202 -23.52 1.37 -16.29
CA GLU A 202 -23.57 0.87 -17.67
C GLU A 202 -22.85 -0.48 -17.81
N LEU A 203 -21.62 -0.59 -17.29
CA LEU A 203 -20.79 -1.79 -17.38
C LEU A 203 -21.36 -3.00 -16.62
N THR A 204 -22.19 -2.74 -15.61
CA THR A 204 -22.85 -3.77 -14.79
C THR A 204 -24.33 -3.93 -15.14
N VAL A 205 -24.83 -3.28 -16.20
CA VAL A 205 -26.25 -3.31 -16.62
C VAL A 205 -27.18 -2.96 -15.45
N GLY A 206 -26.75 -2.03 -14.60
CA GLY A 206 -27.51 -1.55 -13.44
C GLY A 206 -27.38 -2.39 -12.17
N GLU A 207 -26.74 -3.58 -12.22
CA GLU A 207 -26.62 -4.47 -11.05
C GLU A 207 -25.68 -3.90 -9.96
N GLY A 208 -24.63 -3.16 -10.36
CA GLY A 208 -23.58 -2.69 -9.48
C GLY A 208 -22.49 -3.71 -9.21
N VAL A 209 -21.47 -3.32 -8.43
CA VAL A 209 -20.30 -4.14 -8.11
C VAL A 209 -20.44 -4.79 -6.73
N ALA A 210 -19.78 -5.93 -6.55
CA ALA A 210 -19.77 -6.66 -5.29
C ALA A 210 -19.01 -5.90 -4.18
N VAL A 211 -17.91 -5.25 -4.55
CA VAL A 211 -17.07 -4.48 -3.64
C VAL A 211 -16.44 -3.29 -4.37
N VAL A 212 -16.33 -2.17 -3.65
CA VAL A 212 -15.52 -1.02 -4.04
C VAL A 212 -14.33 -0.94 -3.09
N TYR A 213 -13.12 -0.92 -3.64
CA TYR A 213 -11.88 -0.63 -2.91
C TYR A 213 -11.51 0.83 -3.12
N ASP A 214 -11.70 1.64 -2.09
CA ASP A 214 -11.54 3.10 -2.15
C ASP A 214 -10.35 3.56 -1.32
N SER A 215 -9.33 4.13 -1.98
CA SER A 215 -8.17 4.78 -1.37
C SER A 215 -8.25 6.30 -1.40
N ILE A 216 -9.28 6.87 -2.01
CA ILE A 216 -9.42 8.31 -2.28
C ILE A 216 -10.13 9.01 -1.12
N GLY A 217 -11.30 8.50 -0.71
CA GLY A 217 -12.03 9.00 0.43
C GLY A 217 -13.04 10.08 0.09
N ARG A 218 -12.87 11.31 0.62
CA ARG A 218 -13.86 12.39 0.54
C ARG A 218 -14.50 12.55 -0.85
N ASP A 219 -13.68 12.59 -1.89
CA ASP A 219 -14.13 12.96 -3.24
C ASP A 219 -14.85 11.82 -3.98
N THR A 220 -14.75 10.57 -3.49
CA THR A 220 -15.30 9.39 -4.16
C THR A 220 -16.36 8.66 -3.34
N PHE A 221 -16.42 8.89 -2.04
CA PHE A 221 -17.17 8.07 -1.09
C PHE A 221 -18.64 7.86 -1.47
N MET A 222 -19.39 8.92 -1.76
CA MET A 222 -20.83 8.82 -2.06
C MET A 222 -21.08 8.12 -3.40
N ASP A 223 -20.28 8.45 -4.41
CA ASP A 223 -20.37 7.81 -5.72
C ASP A 223 -19.93 6.33 -5.65
N SER A 224 -18.94 6.01 -4.81
CA SER A 224 -18.51 4.63 -4.53
C SER A 224 -19.65 3.80 -3.91
N LEU A 225 -20.40 4.35 -2.96
CA LEU A 225 -21.59 3.69 -2.42
C LEU A 225 -22.65 3.43 -3.50
N SER A 226 -22.87 4.39 -4.41
CA SER A 226 -23.84 4.27 -5.48
C SER A 226 -23.48 3.23 -6.56
N CYS A 227 -22.21 2.80 -6.60
CA CYS A 227 -21.73 1.74 -7.49
C CYS A 227 -22.02 0.33 -6.99
N LEU A 228 -22.34 0.15 -5.71
CA LEU A 228 -22.51 -1.15 -5.09
C LEU A 228 -23.83 -1.81 -5.45
N ARG A 229 -23.80 -3.13 -5.64
CA ARG A 229 -25.02 -3.95 -5.66
C ARG A 229 -25.64 -4.02 -4.25
N PRO A 230 -26.90 -4.42 -4.10
CA PRO A 230 -27.46 -4.72 -2.78
C PRO A 230 -26.54 -5.67 -1.99
N MET A 231 -26.36 -5.41 -0.69
CA MET A 231 -25.44 -6.11 0.20
C MET A 231 -23.95 -6.06 -0.24
N GLY A 232 -23.60 -5.12 -1.12
CA GLY A 232 -22.20 -4.88 -1.51
C GLY A 232 -21.40 -4.17 -0.42
N MET A 233 -20.08 -4.20 -0.56
CA MET A 233 -19.15 -3.66 0.46
C MET A 233 -18.33 -2.50 -0.08
N LEU A 234 -18.25 -1.42 0.67
CA LEU A 234 -17.22 -0.38 0.50
C LEU A 234 -16.07 -0.63 1.47
N ALA A 235 -14.92 -1.00 0.96
CA ALA A 235 -13.65 -1.08 1.71
C ALA A 235 -12.87 0.22 1.51
N LEU A 236 -13.03 1.16 2.44
CA LEU A 236 -12.36 2.45 2.42
C LEU A 236 -10.98 2.31 3.08
N PHE A 237 -9.92 2.04 2.31
CA PHE A 237 -8.59 1.76 2.86
C PHE A 237 -7.60 2.94 2.79
N GLY A 238 -8.00 4.07 2.22
CA GLY A 238 -7.21 5.30 2.13
C GLY A 238 -8.07 6.56 2.29
N ALA A 239 -7.42 7.72 2.23
CA ALA A 239 -8.07 9.04 2.31
C ALA A 239 -7.24 10.08 1.55
N ALA A 240 -6.79 9.75 0.31
CA ALA A 240 -5.89 10.61 -0.46
C ALA A 240 -6.47 11.99 -0.80
N SER A 241 -7.80 12.14 -0.87
CA SER A 241 -8.48 13.42 -1.05
C SER A 241 -8.96 14.05 0.28
N GLY A 242 -8.65 13.42 1.39
CA GLY A 242 -9.06 13.83 2.72
C GLY A 242 -10.09 12.89 3.37
N PRO A 243 -10.38 13.09 4.65
CA PRO A 243 -11.32 12.27 5.40
C PRO A 243 -12.74 12.40 4.85
N VAL A 244 -13.51 11.31 4.94
CA VAL A 244 -14.94 11.32 4.64
C VAL A 244 -15.65 12.14 5.72
N PRO A 245 -16.53 13.10 5.34
CA PRO A 245 -17.31 13.85 6.31
C PRO A 245 -18.34 12.94 7.00
N PRO A 246 -18.90 13.33 8.15
CA PRO A 246 -20.01 12.64 8.77
C PRO A 246 -21.16 12.43 7.77
N PHE A 247 -21.74 11.23 7.76
CA PHE A 247 -22.90 10.89 6.91
C PHE A 247 -23.94 10.07 7.67
N ASP A 248 -25.16 10.06 7.17
CA ASP A 248 -26.28 9.32 7.76
C ASP A 248 -26.14 7.81 7.45
N LEU A 249 -25.99 6.98 8.48
CA LEU A 249 -25.95 5.52 8.35
C LEU A 249 -27.23 4.93 7.75
N GLY A 250 -28.38 5.62 7.88
CA GLY A 250 -29.63 5.21 7.25
C GLY A 250 -29.57 5.14 5.73
N LEU A 251 -28.60 5.83 5.11
CA LEU A 251 -28.34 5.72 3.66
C LEU A 251 -27.93 4.31 3.26
N LEU A 252 -27.22 3.59 4.11
CA LEU A 252 -26.78 2.21 3.80
C LEU A 252 -27.97 1.28 3.60
N ALA A 253 -28.99 1.40 4.45
CA ALA A 253 -30.23 0.63 4.30
C ALA A 253 -30.98 1.03 3.02
N LYS A 254 -31.12 2.34 2.77
CA LYS A 254 -31.83 2.87 1.58
C LYS A 254 -31.13 2.48 0.26
N MET A 255 -29.81 2.36 0.27
CA MET A 255 -29.02 2.02 -0.92
C MET A 255 -28.85 0.50 -1.12
N GLY A 256 -29.51 -0.33 -0.33
CA GLY A 256 -29.51 -1.78 -0.52
C GLY A 256 -28.79 -2.58 0.57
N ALA A 257 -28.89 -2.14 1.84
CA ALA A 257 -28.26 -2.79 3.00
C ALA A 257 -26.74 -2.98 2.84
N LEU A 258 -26.06 -1.90 2.49
CA LEU A 258 -24.63 -1.90 2.18
C LEU A 258 -23.77 -2.09 3.42
N PHE A 259 -22.57 -2.64 3.21
CA PHE A 259 -21.51 -2.73 4.22
C PHE A 259 -20.45 -1.67 3.98
N ILE A 260 -19.92 -1.10 5.07
CA ILE A 260 -18.73 -0.21 5.03
C ILE A 260 -17.71 -0.71 6.04
N THR A 261 -16.46 -0.71 5.64
CA THR A 261 -15.34 -0.96 6.56
C THR A 261 -14.19 -0.01 6.28
N ARG A 262 -13.42 0.29 7.35
CA ARG A 262 -12.17 1.06 7.27
C ARG A 262 -11.01 0.15 7.70
N PRO A 263 -10.54 -0.76 6.80
CA PRO A 263 -9.52 -1.72 7.15
C PRO A 263 -8.13 -1.06 7.21
N THR A 264 -7.23 -1.65 8.00
CA THR A 264 -5.83 -1.25 8.07
C THR A 264 -4.92 -2.46 8.14
N LEU A 265 -3.84 -2.46 7.36
CA LEU A 265 -2.86 -3.55 7.29
C LEU A 265 -2.36 -3.97 8.67
N PHE A 266 -2.11 -3.00 9.56
CA PHE A 266 -1.50 -3.25 10.86
C PHE A 266 -2.37 -4.12 11.78
N VAL A 267 -3.70 -4.08 11.64
CA VAL A 267 -4.60 -4.99 12.34
C VAL A 267 -4.56 -6.39 11.72
N TYR A 268 -4.55 -6.48 10.40
CA TYR A 268 -4.51 -7.76 9.68
C TYR A 268 -3.18 -8.51 9.85
N THR A 269 -2.10 -7.81 10.16
CA THR A 269 -0.75 -8.36 10.35
C THR A 269 -0.23 -8.21 11.79
N ALA A 270 -1.10 -7.92 12.74
CA ALA A 270 -0.71 -7.70 14.14
C ALA A 270 -0.03 -8.95 14.74
N LYS A 271 -0.58 -10.13 14.49
CA LYS A 271 0.02 -11.40 14.90
C LYS A 271 1.10 -11.82 13.91
N ARG A 272 2.23 -12.35 14.44
CA ARG A 272 3.33 -12.86 13.61
C ARG A 272 2.87 -13.91 12.60
N SER A 273 1.99 -14.83 12.99
CA SER A 273 1.42 -15.85 12.09
C SER A 273 0.67 -15.23 10.92
N ASP A 274 -0.16 -14.22 11.17
CA ASP A 274 -0.91 -13.52 10.14
C ASP A 274 0.01 -12.74 9.18
N LEU A 275 1.06 -12.10 9.73
CA LEU A 275 2.07 -11.40 8.93
C LEU A 275 2.78 -12.37 7.98
N VAL A 276 3.27 -13.49 8.50
CA VAL A 276 3.99 -14.50 7.71
C VAL A 276 3.06 -15.08 6.63
N GLN A 277 1.86 -15.52 7.00
CA GLN A 277 0.91 -16.07 6.03
C GLN A 277 0.57 -15.06 4.93
N THR A 278 0.34 -13.79 5.27
CA THR A 278 0.02 -12.75 4.30
C THR A 278 1.20 -12.49 3.35
N ALA A 279 2.43 -12.47 3.89
CA ALA A 279 3.63 -12.31 3.09
C ALA A 279 3.89 -13.51 2.17
N ASP A 280 3.71 -14.73 2.66
CA ASP A 280 3.91 -15.96 1.89
C ASP A 280 2.93 -16.07 0.72
N GLU A 281 1.64 -15.72 0.94
CA GLU A 281 0.66 -15.65 -0.15
C GLU A 281 1.08 -14.62 -1.20
N LEU A 282 1.53 -13.44 -0.78
CA LEU A 282 2.04 -12.39 -1.69
C LEU A 282 3.25 -12.88 -2.48
N PHE A 283 4.25 -13.44 -1.80
CA PHE A 283 5.46 -13.98 -2.45
C PHE A 283 5.09 -15.07 -3.47
N GLY A 284 4.17 -15.96 -3.11
CA GLY A 284 3.67 -17.00 -4.02
C GLY A 284 3.05 -16.42 -5.30
N MET A 285 2.28 -15.34 -5.18
CA MET A 285 1.68 -14.66 -6.33
C MET A 285 2.73 -14.00 -7.23
N VAL A 286 3.77 -13.41 -6.64
CA VAL A 286 4.82 -12.73 -7.39
C VAL A 286 5.79 -13.72 -8.03
N VAL A 287 6.25 -14.72 -7.28
CA VAL A 287 7.18 -15.74 -7.79
C VAL A 287 6.54 -16.60 -8.90
N SER A 288 5.23 -16.88 -8.78
CA SER A 288 4.50 -17.60 -9.85
C SER A 288 4.22 -16.75 -11.10
N GLY A 289 4.56 -15.47 -11.10
CA GLY A 289 4.29 -14.54 -12.20
C GLY A 289 2.84 -14.09 -12.36
N LYS A 290 1.94 -14.50 -11.44
CA LYS A 290 0.52 -14.07 -11.44
C LYS A 290 0.36 -12.60 -11.08
N VAL A 291 1.29 -12.06 -10.30
CA VAL A 291 1.39 -10.64 -9.97
C VAL A 291 2.80 -10.18 -10.28
N LYS A 292 2.92 -9.15 -11.11
CA LYS A 292 4.17 -8.47 -11.44
C LYS A 292 4.25 -7.18 -10.64
N ILE A 293 5.36 -6.97 -9.97
CA ILE A 293 5.62 -5.74 -9.21
C ILE A 293 6.29 -4.71 -10.12
N GLU A 294 5.59 -3.62 -10.38
CA GLU A 294 6.09 -2.54 -11.24
C GLU A 294 6.76 -1.46 -10.39
N VAL A 295 8.09 -1.43 -10.43
CA VAL A 295 8.92 -0.38 -9.82
C VAL A 295 9.18 0.68 -10.89
N ASN A 296 8.26 1.63 -11.02
CA ASN A 296 8.30 2.60 -12.11
C ASN A 296 9.15 3.84 -11.78
N GLN A 297 9.35 4.15 -10.50
CA GLN A 297 10.15 5.30 -10.09
C GLN A 297 11.21 4.88 -9.06
N ARG A 298 12.43 5.40 -9.25
CA ARG A 298 13.57 5.25 -8.34
C ARG A 298 14.12 6.63 -8.01
N TYR A 299 14.32 6.90 -6.74
CA TYR A 299 14.96 8.11 -6.24
C TYR A 299 16.09 7.71 -5.30
N ALA A 300 17.13 8.54 -5.18
CA ALA A 300 18.05 8.38 -4.07
C ALA A 300 17.31 8.65 -2.75
N LEU A 301 17.63 7.92 -1.68
CA LEU A 301 16.96 8.07 -0.38
C LEU A 301 16.99 9.52 0.13
N LYS A 302 18.09 10.23 -0.09
CA LYS A 302 18.22 11.65 0.25
C LYS A 302 17.22 12.57 -0.48
N ASP A 303 16.67 12.12 -1.61
CA ASP A 303 15.71 12.87 -2.43
C ASP A 303 14.25 12.55 -2.07
N ALA A 304 14.00 11.97 -0.88
CA ALA A 304 12.67 11.55 -0.43
C ALA A 304 11.65 12.69 -0.45
N ALA A 305 12.06 13.94 -0.19
CA ALA A 305 11.18 15.11 -0.29
C ALA A 305 10.60 15.27 -1.69
N ARG A 306 11.44 15.15 -2.74
CA ARG A 306 11.01 15.21 -4.13
C ARG A 306 10.12 14.03 -4.50
N ALA A 307 10.48 12.83 -4.05
CA ALA A 307 9.70 11.63 -4.30
C ALA A 307 8.28 11.73 -3.71
N GLN A 308 8.15 12.24 -2.48
CA GLN A 308 6.83 12.49 -1.87
C GLN A 308 6.04 13.58 -2.61
N ALA A 309 6.69 14.66 -3.04
CA ALA A 309 6.04 15.72 -3.83
C ALA A 309 5.48 15.18 -5.16
N ASP A 310 6.22 14.32 -5.85
CA ASP A 310 5.78 13.73 -7.12
C ASP A 310 4.62 12.73 -6.89
N LEU A 311 4.61 11.99 -5.77
CA LEU A 311 3.50 11.13 -5.38
C LEU A 311 2.22 11.94 -5.08
N GLU A 312 2.32 13.02 -4.29
CA GLU A 312 1.20 13.93 -4.01
C GLU A 312 0.64 14.58 -5.27
N ALA A 313 1.52 14.97 -6.19
CA ALA A 313 1.16 15.56 -7.48
C ALA A 313 0.59 14.52 -8.48
N ARG A 314 0.41 13.25 -8.08
CA ARG A 314 -0.11 12.14 -8.93
C ARG A 314 0.70 11.89 -10.19
N LYS A 315 2.00 12.24 -10.19
CA LYS A 315 2.93 12.03 -11.32
C LYS A 315 3.46 10.60 -11.40
N THR A 316 3.23 9.80 -10.37
CA THR A 316 3.74 8.43 -10.26
C THR A 316 2.73 7.39 -10.73
N THR A 317 3.24 6.20 -11.09
CA THR A 317 2.47 4.99 -11.39
C THR A 317 3.18 3.79 -10.74
N GLY A 318 2.45 2.68 -10.51
CA GLY A 318 3.03 1.52 -9.85
C GLY A 318 3.64 1.88 -8.51
N SER A 319 4.75 1.23 -8.17
CA SER A 319 5.47 1.46 -6.92
C SER A 319 6.69 2.37 -7.13
N THR A 320 7.01 3.14 -6.10
CA THR A 320 8.20 3.99 -6.01
C THR A 320 9.13 3.47 -4.93
N VAL A 321 10.42 3.38 -5.21
CA VAL A 321 11.45 3.01 -4.23
C VAL A 321 12.47 4.13 -4.05
N LEU A 322 12.98 4.22 -2.82
CA LEU A 322 14.10 5.07 -2.44
C LEU A 322 15.33 4.17 -2.24
N LEU A 323 16.44 4.53 -2.87
CA LEU A 323 17.68 3.76 -2.83
C LEU A 323 18.67 4.48 -1.90
N PRO A 324 19.15 3.79 -0.84
CA PRO A 324 20.16 4.31 0.06
C PRO A 324 21.48 4.63 -0.60
#